data_4833b0ca606648c76eebedfc958b82b9
#
_entry.id   4833b0ca606648c76eebedfc958b82b9
#
_cell.length_a   1.000
_cell.length_b   1.000
_cell.length_c   1.000
_cell.angle_alpha   90.00
_cell.angle_beta   90.00
_cell.angle_gamma   90.00
#
_symmetry.space_group_name_H-M   'P 1'
#
loop_
_entity.id
_entity.type
_entity.pdbx_description
1 polymer ?
#
loop_
_entity_poly.entity_id
_entity_poly.type
_entity_poly.pdbx_seq_one_letter_code
_entity_poly.pdbx_strand_id
1 'polypeptide(L)'
;MRYTRIVFLCCVSCLISLNSYAQGKQLKKAETAYERLEFHKAMKCYKRAYSKSNDRAQKIQMSFLMAECARRIGNYRQAESYYKRTIKMRYDDPIAILYLGMMQRNLGKYEDAIKSFELYMQKVPEDIRAQEAIVACEFATDWVNNPTRYAVFNMKGMNSKFDDRMASFSNKDNTQLFFTTARKGVTGRKISAQTGQYYTDIWVTELEKIKKKKGKGKQPKPKWTEPISLGEFFDFDDLVNTKYDEGAVSLSERGDLMYFNRAVMKKNEFHSPRIYSTIKKAGEWQTPEEISLSVDSNYMVIYSSLSPDQTKLYFVSDMPGGYGNFDIWVSNYDKKSDAWGDPINMGPEVNTDAMEISPYMHKDGTLFFASNGHIGMGGFDIFRSVMRSDGQYGKVKNMKYPINSSYDDFGIIFSGKDVMNGFLTSNRKGGRGGDDIYEVKLSDLKFAMEGVLVDDETGQPIQGVSINLEGSDGAS
;
A
#
# COMPACT_ATOMS: atom_id res chain seq x y z
N MET A 1 -3.04 -12.48 -27.20
CA MET A 1 -2.75 -12.17 -25.81
C MET A 1 -2.37 -13.40 -24.95
N ARG A 2 -1.67 -14.38 -25.51
CA ARG A 2 -1.16 -15.58 -24.79
C ARG A 2 0.37 -15.57 -24.62
N TYR A 3 1.04 -14.47 -24.96
CA TYR A 3 2.51 -14.43 -25.05
C TYR A 3 3.22 -13.98 -23.78
N THR A 4 2.57 -13.29 -22.85
CA THR A 4 3.21 -12.72 -21.66
C THR A 4 3.52 -13.76 -20.56
N ARG A 5 2.77 -14.87 -20.49
CA ARG A 5 3.07 -15.97 -19.56
C ARG A 5 4.23 -16.86 -19.98
N ILE A 6 4.46 -16.99 -21.28
CA ILE A 6 5.50 -17.88 -21.84
C ILE A 6 6.88 -17.24 -21.76
N VAL A 7 7.00 -15.92 -21.91
CA VAL A 7 8.29 -15.22 -21.83
C VAL A 7 8.87 -15.22 -20.42
N PHE A 8 8.04 -15.21 -19.38
CA PHE A 8 8.52 -15.24 -17.98
C PHE A 8 9.04 -16.62 -17.53
N LEU A 9 8.48 -17.71 -18.07
CA LEU A 9 8.97 -19.08 -17.81
C LEU A 9 10.13 -19.47 -18.71
N CYS A 10 10.17 -19.04 -19.95
CA CYS A 10 11.23 -19.42 -20.90
C CYS A 10 12.60 -18.81 -20.61
N CYS A 11 12.67 -17.58 -20.06
CA CYS A 11 13.95 -16.97 -19.68
C CYS A 11 14.60 -17.66 -18.47
N VAL A 12 13.83 -18.32 -17.62
CA VAL A 12 14.37 -19.09 -16.48
C VAL A 12 14.81 -20.49 -16.91
N SER A 13 14.13 -21.11 -17.85
CA SER A 13 14.42 -22.50 -18.27
C SER A 13 15.56 -22.65 -19.28
N CYS A 14 15.87 -21.63 -20.10
CA CYS A 14 16.99 -21.71 -21.04
C CYS A 14 18.38 -21.48 -20.41
N LEU A 15 18.47 -20.94 -19.19
CA LEU A 15 19.74 -20.74 -18.46
C LEU A 15 20.15 -21.93 -17.56
N ILE A 16 19.28 -22.92 -17.41
CA ILE A 16 19.52 -24.09 -16.54
C ILE A 16 20.35 -25.19 -17.24
N SER A 17 20.59 -25.13 -18.52
CA SER A 17 21.16 -26.25 -19.27
C SER A 17 22.69 -26.25 -19.47
N LEU A 18 23.44 -25.31 -18.91
CA LEU A 18 24.92 -25.33 -19.03
C LEU A 18 25.58 -24.97 -17.71
N ASN A 19 25.77 -25.94 -16.85
CA ASN A 19 26.97 -26.22 -16.08
C ASN A 19 26.69 -27.11 -14.86
N SER A 20 26.92 -28.40 -15.00
CA SER A 20 27.03 -29.39 -13.92
C SER A 20 28.40 -29.28 -13.23
N TYR A 21 28.65 -28.19 -12.53
CA TYR A 21 29.71 -28.11 -11.53
C TYR A 21 29.10 -27.69 -10.19
N ALA A 22 29.51 -28.41 -9.13
CA ALA A 22 29.01 -28.35 -7.76
C ALA A 22 28.48 -26.96 -7.36
N GLN A 23 27.21 -26.66 -7.67
CA GLN A 23 26.52 -25.50 -7.13
C GLN A 23 26.61 -25.59 -5.61
N GLY A 24 27.29 -24.65 -4.98
CA GLY A 24 27.48 -24.69 -3.54
C GLY A 24 26.10 -24.79 -2.87
N LYS A 25 25.99 -25.59 -1.83
CA LYS A 25 24.74 -25.85 -1.07
C LYS A 25 23.91 -24.58 -0.78
N GLN A 26 24.60 -23.43 -0.66
CA GLN A 26 23.93 -22.13 -0.40
C GLN A 26 23.28 -21.55 -1.65
N LEU A 27 23.86 -21.73 -2.85
CA LEU A 27 23.27 -21.26 -4.11
C LEU A 27 21.98 -22.02 -4.40
N LYS A 28 22.02 -23.34 -4.34
CA LYS A 28 20.81 -24.17 -4.51
C LYS A 28 19.69 -23.83 -3.50
N LYS A 29 20.06 -23.54 -2.23
CA LYS A 29 19.09 -23.07 -1.23
C LYS A 29 18.50 -21.69 -1.58
N ALA A 30 19.31 -20.81 -2.17
CA ALA A 30 18.85 -19.48 -2.57
C ALA A 30 17.88 -19.57 -3.74
N GLU A 31 18.20 -20.37 -4.76
CA GLU A 31 17.34 -20.62 -5.92
C GLU A 31 16.00 -21.22 -5.51
N THR A 32 16.02 -22.30 -4.71
CA THR A 32 14.77 -22.90 -4.18
C THR A 32 13.94 -21.90 -3.37
N ALA A 33 14.58 -21.03 -2.56
CA ALA A 33 13.86 -20.03 -1.80
C ALA A 33 13.29 -18.93 -2.72
N TYR A 34 14.01 -18.54 -3.77
CA TYR A 34 13.55 -17.56 -4.76
C TYR A 34 12.33 -18.08 -5.55
N GLU A 35 12.38 -19.33 -6.01
CA GLU A 35 11.27 -20.00 -6.69
C GLU A 35 10.01 -20.08 -5.82
N ARG A 36 10.18 -20.21 -4.50
CA ARG A 36 9.10 -20.23 -3.51
C ARG A 36 8.66 -18.83 -3.05
N LEU A 37 9.15 -17.77 -3.68
CA LEU A 37 8.90 -16.37 -3.32
C LEU A 37 9.33 -16.01 -1.88
N GLU A 38 10.21 -16.79 -1.26
CA GLU A 38 10.80 -16.57 0.05
C GLU A 38 11.97 -15.56 -0.06
N PHE A 39 11.69 -14.34 -0.53
CA PHE A 39 12.70 -13.38 -0.99
C PHE A 39 13.70 -12.96 0.09
N HIS A 40 13.26 -12.77 1.33
CA HIS A 40 14.18 -12.46 2.43
C HIS A 40 15.17 -13.58 2.69
N LYS A 41 14.72 -14.84 2.70
CA LYS A 41 15.55 -16.03 2.86
C LYS A 41 16.46 -16.24 1.65
N ALA A 42 15.95 -16.08 0.43
CA ALA A 42 16.71 -16.14 -0.81
C ALA A 42 17.87 -15.14 -0.79
N MET A 43 17.61 -13.88 -0.48
CA MET A 43 18.62 -12.83 -0.37
C MET A 43 19.72 -13.17 0.63
N LYS A 44 19.38 -13.69 1.81
CA LYS A 44 20.38 -14.15 2.79
C LYS A 44 21.26 -15.29 2.25
N CYS A 45 20.66 -16.23 1.53
CA CYS A 45 21.40 -17.35 0.93
C CYS A 45 22.26 -16.88 -0.25
N TYR A 46 21.76 -16.00 -1.12
CA TYR A 46 22.55 -15.39 -2.20
C TYR A 46 23.76 -14.60 -1.66
N LYS A 47 23.59 -13.80 -0.60
CA LYS A 47 24.72 -13.10 0.05
C LYS A 47 25.83 -14.06 0.50
N ARG A 48 25.46 -15.20 1.09
CA ARG A 48 26.42 -16.22 1.54
C ARG A 48 27.08 -16.96 0.36
N ALA A 49 26.32 -17.24 -0.70
CA ALA A 49 26.84 -17.86 -1.92
C ALA A 49 27.81 -16.90 -2.65
N TYR A 50 27.43 -15.62 -2.79
CA TYR A 50 28.24 -14.58 -3.40
C TYR A 50 29.62 -14.41 -2.74
N SER A 51 29.66 -14.43 -1.40
CA SER A 51 30.93 -14.30 -0.66
C SER A 51 31.88 -15.49 -0.84
N LYS A 52 31.33 -16.67 -1.17
CA LYS A 52 32.11 -17.93 -1.34
C LYS A 52 32.46 -18.24 -2.79
N SER A 53 31.79 -17.62 -3.75
CA SER A 53 32.06 -17.86 -5.17
C SER A 53 33.31 -17.11 -5.62
N ASN A 54 34.13 -17.75 -6.46
CA ASN A 54 35.22 -17.12 -7.20
C ASN A 54 34.85 -16.89 -8.67
N ASP A 55 33.71 -17.44 -9.11
CA ASP A 55 33.21 -17.30 -10.46
C ASP A 55 32.57 -15.93 -10.67
N ARG A 56 33.12 -15.15 -11.60
CA ARG A 56 32.67 -13.79 -11.92
C ARG A 56 31.25 -13.79 -12.50
N ALA A 57 30.91 -14.72 -13.41
CA ALA A 57 29.61 -14.78 -14.03
C ALA A 57 28.53 -15.10 -12.99
N GLN A 58 28.76 -16.08 -12.12
CA GLN A 58 27.88 -16.37 -11.00
C GLN A 58 27.68 -15.18 -10.06
N LYS A 59 28.76 -14.42 -9.77
CA LYS A 59 28.66 -13.22 -8.93
C LYS A 59 27.79 -12.14 -9.57
N ILE A 60 27.88 -11.94 -10.87
CA ILE A 60 27.05 -10.99 -11.61
C ILE A 60 25.58 -11.40 -11.47
N GLN A 61 25.25 -12.66 -11.77
CA GLN A 61 23.90 -13.19 -11.66
C GLN A 61 23.34 -13.10 -10.24
N MET A 62 24.11 -13.52 -9.23
CA MET A 62 23.69 -13.38 -7.82
C MET A 62 23.48 -11.93 -7.40
N SER A 63 24.28 -10.98 -7.93
CA SER A 63 24.08 -9.55 -7.65
C SER A 63 22.74 -9.05 -8.18
N PHE A 64 22.35 -9.48 -9.39
CA PHE A 64 21.04 -9.19 -9.97
C PHE A 64 19.91 -9.80 -9.12
N LEU A 65 20.01 -11.09 -8.78
CA LEU A 65 18.99 -11.78 -7.98
C LEU A 65 18.86 -11.21 -6.55
N MET A 66 19.96 -10.71 -5.97
CA MET A 66 19.88 -9.97 -4.71
C MET A 66 19.15 -8.62 -4.87
N ALA A 67 19.33 -7.94 -6.02
CA ALA A 67 18.58 -6.72 -6.32
C ALA A 67 17.09 -7.02 -6.46
N GLU A 68 16.74 -8.10 -7.19
CA GLU A 68 15.36 -8.56 -7.33
C GLU A 68 14.72 -8.92 -5.98
N CYS A 69 15.41 -9.68 -5.13
CA CYS A 69 14.91 -9.96 -3.79
C CYS A 69 14.66 -8.67 -2.99
N ALA A 70 15.60 -7.73 -3.03
CA ALA A 70 15.47 -6.46 -2.31
C ALA A 70 14.30 -5.61 -2.84
N ARG A 71 14.10 -5.58 -4.17
CA ARG A 71 12.98 -4.90 -4.83
C ARG A 71 11.65 -5.51 -4.41
N ARG A 72 11.55 -6.84 -4.41
CA ARG A 72 10.32 -7.59 -4.06
C ARG A 72 9.91 -7.46 -2.59
N ILE A 73 10.85 -7.16 -1.69
CA ILE A 73 10.55 -6.90 -0.27
C ILE A 73 10.44 -5.39 0.07
N GLY A 74 10.37 -4.50 -0.93
CA GLY A 74 10.22 -3.05 -0.74
C GLY A 74 11.50 -2.35 -0.23
N ASN A 75 12.65 -3.03 -0.18
CA ASN A 75 13.91 -2.40 0.24
C ASN A 75 14.59 -1.68 -0.92
N TYR A 76 14.01 -0.58 -1.38
CA TYR A 76 14.44 0.15 -2.57
C TYR A 76 15.87 0.66 -2.52
N ARG A 77 16.35 1.09 -1.34
CA ARG A 77 17.76 1.53 -1.17
C ARG A 77 18.74 0.39 -1.41
N GLN A 78 18.45 -0.79 -0.89
CA GLN A 78 19.30 -1.96 -1.07
C GLN A 78 19.24 -2.47 -2.51
N ALA A 79 18.04 -2.45 -3.12
CA ALA A 79 17.84 -2.81 -4.52
C ALA A 79 18.63 -1.87 -5.45
N GLU A 80 18.52 -0.55 -5.27
CA GLU A 80 19.31 0.45 -6.02
C GLU A 80 20.83 0.14 -5.95
N SER A 81 21.32 -0.13 -4.74
CA SER A 81 22.75 -0.43 -4.54
C SER A 81 23.17 -1.71 -5.29
N TYR A 82 22.34 -2.75 -5.26
CA TYR A 82 22.63 -3.99 -5.98
C TYR A 82 22.53 -3.83 -7.48
N TYR A 83 21.51 -3.13 -8.04
CA TYR A 83 21.44 -2.86 -9.47
C TYR A 83 22.62 -2.04 -9.97
N LYS A 84 23.03 -0.97 -9.26
CA LYS A 84 24.24 -0.20 -9.58
C LYS A 84 25.49 -1.09 -9.65
N ARG A 85 25.64 -2.01 -8.68
CA ARG A 85 26.75 -2.97 -8.68
C ARG A 85 26.65 -3.94 -9.87
N THR A 86 25.48 -4.48 -10.15
CA THR A 86 25.22 -5.43 -11.23
C THR A 86 25.58 -4.82 -12.58
N ILE A 87 25.15 -3.58 -12.84
CA ILE A 87 25.47 -2.82 -14.06
C ILE A 87 26.99 -2.56 -14.15
N LYS A 88 27.62 -2.14 -13.04
CA LYS A 88 29.10 -1.96 -12.99
C LYS A 88 29.88 -3.22 -13.28
N MET A 89 29.34 -4.38 -12.92
CA MET A 89 29.92 -5.71 -13.22
C MET A 89 29.66 -6.15 -14.66
N ARG A 90 28.98 -5.35 -15.48
CA ARG A 90 28.62 -5.60 -16.89
C ARG A 90 27.65 -6.78 -17.05
N TYR A 91 26.52 -6.70 -16.35
CA TYR A 91 25.38 -7.58 -16.60
C TYR A 91 24.81 -7.30 -17.97
N ASP A 92 24.59 -8.35 -18.78
CA ASP A 92 24.30 -8.19 -20.21
C ASP A 92 22.86 -7.73 -20.47
N ASP A 93 21.90 -8.09 -19.60
CA ASP A 93 20.49 -7.73 -19.79
C ASP A 93 20.25 -6.27 -19.37
N PRO A 94 19.80 -5.39 -20.29
CA PRO A 94 19.51 -3.99 -20.00
C PRO A 94 18.38 -3.79 -18.98
N ILE A 95 17.56 -4.81 -18.68
CA ILE A 95 16.49 -4.74 -17.70
C ILE A 95 16.98 -4.24 -16.32
N ALA A 96 18.23 -4.50 -15.97
CA ALA A 96 18.83 -4.00 -14.73
C ALA A 96 18.88 -2.46 -14.68
N ILE A 97 19.00 -1.80 -15.83
CA ILE A 97 18.99 -0.33 -15.94
C ILE A 97 17.59 0.21 -15.74
N LEU A 98 16.58 -0.43 -16.34
CA LEU A 98 15.18 -0.08 -16.13
C LEU A 98 14.80 -0.17 -14.65
N TYR A 99 15.14 -1.30 -14.01
CA TYR A 99 14.84 -1.49 -12.58
C TYR A 99 15.66 -0.56 -11.68
N LEU A 100 16.88 -0.17 -12.07
CA LEU A 100 17.61 0.89 -11.38
C LEU A 100 16.83 2.20 -11.42
N GLY A 101 16.34 2.62 -12.59
CA GLY A 101 15.50 3.81 -12.75
C GLY A 101 14.24 3.75 -11.88
N MET A 102 13.56 2.60 -11.85
CA MET A 102 12.39 2.39 -10.98
C MET A 102 12.76 2.56 -9.50
N MET A 103 13.89 2.01 -9.02
CA MET A 103 14.32 2.18 -7.64
C MET A 103 14.68 3.62 -7.32
N GLN A 104 15.28 4.34 -8.26
CA GLN A 104 15.59 5.77 -8.10
C GLN A 104 14.30 6.59 -8.03
N ARG A 105 13.30 6.31 -8.86
CA ARG A 105 11.96 6.93 -8.79
C ARG A 105 11.33 6.68 -7.43
N ASN A 106 11.31 5.43 -6.94
CA ASN A 106 10.77 5.05 -5.64
C ASN A 106 11.52 5.66 -4.45
N LEU A 107 12.72 6.19 -4.66
CA LEU A 107 13.51 6.93 -3.67
C LEU A 107 13.40 8.45 -3.83
N GLY A 108 12.56 8.94 -4.73
CA GLY A 108 12.38 10.36 -5.04
C GLY A 108 13.55 11.01 -5.77
N LYS A 109 14.43 10.21 -6.39
CA LYS A 109 15.57 10.66 -7.17
C LYS A 109 15.18 10.78 -8.65
N TYR A 110 14.21 11.63 -8.94
CA TYR A 110 13.56 11.69 -10.25
C TYR A 110 14.52 12.02 -11.39
N GLU A 111 15.43 12.96 -11.20
CA GLU A 111 16.47 13.30 -12.19
C GLU A 111 17.41 12.12 -12.49
N ASP A 112 17.82 11.36 -11.47
CA ASP A 112 18.66 10.16 -11.67
C ASP A 112 17.86 9.06 -12.36
N ALA A 113 16.57 8.93 -12.02
CA ALA A 113 15.66 7.97 -12.63
C ALA A 113 15.49 8.23 -14.12
N ILE A 114 15.22 9.48 -14.51
CA ILE A 114 15.12 9.91 -15.92
C ILE A 114 16.37 9.51 -16.70
N LYS A 115 17.57 9.84 -16.19
CA LYS A 115 18.84 9.44 -16.84
C LYS A 115 18.97 7.92 -17.02
N SER A 116 18.51 7.15 -16.04
CA SER A 116 18.53 5.68 -16.13
C SER A 116 17.53 5.17 -17.17
N PHE A 117 16.33 5.76 -17.25
CA PHE A 117 15.33 5.40 -18.26
C PHE A 117 15.78 5.79 -19.68
N GLU A 118 16.35 6.96 -19.87
CA GLU A 118 16.94 7.39 -21.15
C GLU A 118 18.04 6.43 -21.61
N LEU A 119 18.95 6.02 -20.68
CA LEU A 119 19.98 5.02 -20.98
C LEU A 119 19.39 3.66 -21.35
N TYR A 120 18.29 3.25 -20.73
CA TYR A 120 17.58 2.03 -21.06
C TYR A 120 16.95 2.11 -22.46
N MET A 121 16.27 3.22 -22.79
CA MET A 121 15.63 3.46 -24.09
C MET A 121 16.63 3.43 -25.27
N GLN A 122 17.88 3.87 -25.04
CA GLN A 122 18.96 3.74 -26.05
C GLN A 122 19.28 2.28 -26.37
N LYS A 123 19.00 1.33 -25.47
CA LYS A 123 19.28 -0.11 -25.64
C LYS A 123 18.05 -0.90 -26.06
N VAL A 124 16.87 -0.47 -25.65
CA VAL A 124 15.58 -1.14 -25.87
C VAL A 124 14.53 -0.08 -26.24
N PRO A 125 14.62 0.53 -27.45
CA PRO A 125 13.75 1.66 -27.83
C PRO A 125 12.28 1.30 -27.99
N GLU A 126 11.96 0.03 -28.21
CA GLU A 126 10.59 -0.47 -28.35
C GLU A 126 9.85 -0.67 -27.02
N ASP A 127 10.55 -0.62 -25.90
CA ASP A 127 9.93 -0.81 -24.58
C ASP A 127 9.39 0.51 -24.02
N ILE A 128 8.09 0.72 -24.11
CA ILE A 128 7.42 1.96 -23.72
C ILE A 128 7.48 2.24 -22.20
N ARG A 129 7.76 1.22 -21.37
CA ARG A 129 7.79 1.37 -19.88
C ARG A 129 8.73 2.47 -19.41
N ALA A 130 9.86 2.65 -20.08
CA ALA A 130 10.82 3.70 -19.72
C ALA A 130 10.28 5.10 -20.06
N GLN A 131 9.63 5.25 -21.23
CA GLN A 131 8.98 6.52 -21.62
C GLN A 131 7.87 6.91 -20.64
N GLU A 132 7.00 5.97 -20.28
CA GLU A 132 5.92 6.19 -19.30
C GLU A 132 6.48 6.56 -17.93
N ALA A 133 7.59 5.91 -17.53
CA ALA A 133 8.26 6.20 -16.26
C ALA A 133 8.92 7.59 -16.22
N ILE A 134 9.43 8.11 -17.36
CA ILE A 134 9.93 9.48 -17.49
C ILE A 134 8.78 10.47 -17.27
N VAL A 135 7.66 10.28 -17.97
CA VAL A 135 6.46 11.11 -17.82
C VAL A 135 5.97 11.11 -16.36
N ALA A 136 5.98 9.95 -15.72
CA ALA A 136 5.62 9.84 -14.30
C ALA A 136 6.58 10.61 -13.37
N CYS A 137 7.89 10.62 -13.66
CA CYS A 137 8.88 11.42 -12.91
C CYS A 137 8.64 12.94 -13.06
N GLU A 138 8.26 13.39 -14.26
CA GLU A 138 7.94 14.80 -14.54
C GLU A 138 6.69 15.24 -13.74
N PHE A 139 5.61 14.46 -13.79
CA PHE A 139 4.42 14.70 -12.97
C PHE A 139 4.73 14.70 -11.47
N ALA A 140 5.53 13.72 -11.01
CA ALA A 140 5.89 13.63 -9.60
C ALA A 140 6.66 14.88 -9.14
N THR A 141 7.57 15.39 -9.96
CA THR A 141 8.30 16.63 -9.69
C THR A 141 7.38 17.83 -9.59
N ASP A 142 6.42 17.95 -10.53
CA ASP A 142 5.41 19.01 -10.48
C ASP A 142 4.56 18.91 -9.21
N TRP A 143 4.08 17.72 -8.85
CA TRP A 143 3.23 17.52 -7.68
C TRP A 143 3.95 17.77 -6.35
N VAL A 144 5.25 17.51 -6.26
CA VAL A 144 6.06 17.88 -5.08
C VAL A 144 6.18 19.40 -4.95
N ASN A 145 6.34 20.12 -6.07
CA ASN A 145 6.46 21.55 -6.10
C ASN A 145 5.10 22.27 -5.89
N ASN A 146 4.01 21.62 -6.27
CA ASN A 146 2.63 22.10 -6.16
C ASN A 146 1.78 21.14 -5.30
N PRO A 147 2.05 21.06 -3.98
CA PRO A 147 1.39 20.10 -3.09
C PRO A 147 -0.10 20.41 -2.94
N THR A 148 -0.90 19.37 -2.69
CA THR A 148 -2.28 19.55 -2.25
C THR A 148 -2.35 20.10 -0.82
N ARG A 149 -3.53 20.52 -0.37
CA ARG A 149 -3.72 21.01 1.00
C ARG A 149 -3.71 19.94 2.09
N TYR A 150 -3.55 18.68 1.75
CA TYR A 150 -3.41 17.65 2.75
C TYR A 150 -2.09 17.78 3.50
N ALA A 151 -2.10 17.33 4.76
CA ALA A 151 -0.92 17.14 5.58
C ALA A 151 -0.89 15.70 6.07
N VAL A 152 0.28 15.07 6.11
CA VAL A 152 0.47 13.66 6.44
C VAL A 152 1.46 13.54 7.60
N PHE A 153 1.03 12.89 8.68
CA PHE A 153 1.78 12.80 9.95
C PHE A 153 1.98 11.35 10.37
N ASN A 154 3.22 10.96 10.65
CA ASN A 154 3.50 9.63 11.18
C ASN A 154 2.87 9.41 12.56
N MET A 155 2.15 8.31 12.75
CA MET A 155 1.51 7.93 14.01
C MET A 155 2.50 7.27 14.97
N LYS A 156 3.52 8.03 15.41
CA LYS A 156 4.66 7.52 16.21
C LYS A 156 4.27 6.74 17.46
N GLY A 157 3.15 7.07 18.09
CA GLY A 157 2.62 6.35 19.27
C GLY A 157 1.98 4.99 18.93
N MET A 158 1.47 4.86 17.69
CA MET A 158 0.83 3.66 17.20
C MET A 158 1.84 2.72 16.51
N ASN A 159 2.74 3.29 15.70
CA ASN A 159 3.69 2.54 14.90
C ASN A 159 4.82 1.91 15.75
N SER A 160 5.23 0.71 15.39
CA SER A 160 6.35 -0.04 15.95
C SER A 160 7.60 0.05 15.05
N LYS A 161 8.62 -0.74 15.33
CA LYS A 161 9.78 -0.91 14.43
C LYS A 161 9.58 -1.98 13.35
N PHE A 162 8.40 -2.57 13.30
CA PHE A 162 7.96 -3.56 12.33
C PHE A 162 6.90 -2.94 11.43
N ASP A 163 6.33 -3.70 10.51
CA ASP A 163 5.25 -3.21 9.67
C ASP A 163 3.97 -3.05 10.48
N ASP A 164 3.40 -1.86 10.39
CA ASP A 164 2.10 -1.48 10.92
C ASP A 164 1.28 -0.85 9.78
N ARG A 165 0.17 -1.48 9.36
CA ARG A 165 -0.48 -1.15 8.10
C ARG A 165 -1.98 -1.41 8.09
N MET A 166 -2.67 -0.90 7.07
CA MET A 166 -4.08 -1.20 6.78
C MET A 166 -4.98 -0.93 7.98
N ALA A 167 -4.98 0.31 8.45
CA ALA A 167 -5.90 0.74 9.49
C ALA A 167 -7.36 0.72 8.98
N SER A 168 -8.31 0.41 9.86
CA SER A 168 -9.75 0.46 9.59
C SER A 168 -10.47 0.96 10.83
N PHE A 169 -11.45 1.85 10.67
CA PHE A 169 -12.32 2.24 11.77
C PHE A 169 -13.21 1.06 12.16
N SER A 170 -13.31 0.80 13.46
CA SER A 170 -14.05 -0.34 14.01
C SER A 170 -15.29 0.05 14.79
N ASN A 171 -15.60 1.35 14.86
CA ASN A 171 -16.83 1.86 15.47
C ASN A 171 -17.38 3.08 14.74
N LYS A 172 -18.66 3.35 14.93
CA LYS A 172 -19.39 4.44 14.28
C LYS A 172 -18.83 5.84 14.57
N ASP A 173 -18.23 6.00 15.75
CA ASP A 173 -17.71 7.31 16.21
C ASP A 173 -16.28 7.56 15.71
N ASN A 174 -15.68 6.63 14.98
CA ASN A 174 -14.30 6.70 14.47
C ASN A 174 -13.25 6.95 15.58
N THR A 175 -13.50 6.42 16.77
CA THR A 175 -12.63 6.54 17.94
C THR A 175 -11.83 5.28 18.23
N GLN A 176 -11.99 4.24 17.42
CA GLN A 176 -11.30 2.97 17.54
C GLN A 176 -10.78 2.54 16.17
N LEU A 177 -9.53 2.09 16.10
CA LEU A 177 -8.88 1.59 14.89
C LEU A 177 -8.40 0.16 15.11
N PHE A 178 -8.73 -0.71 14.17
CA PHE A 178 -8.07 -2.00 13.98
C PHE A 178 -7.02 -1.83 12.88
N PHE A 179 -5.90 -2.51 13.01
CA PHE A 179 -4.85 -2.46 12.00
C PHE A 179 -3.99 -3.73 12.03
N THR A 180 -3.32 -3.99 10.94
CA THR A 180 -2.41 -5.13 10.77
C THR A 180 -1.03 -4.78 11.30
N THR A 181 -0.42 -5.67 12.09
CA THR A 181 0.93 -5.46 12.62
C THR A 181 1.78 -6.72 12.62
N ALA A 182 3.07 -6.56 12.36
CA ALA A 182 4.10 -7.60 12.50
C ALA A 182 4.96 -7.41 13.77
N ARG A 183 4.47 -6.66 14.77
CA ARG A 183 5.23 -6.32 15.99
C ARG A 183 5.52 -7.52 16.86
N LYS A 184 6.47 -7.36 17.77
CA LYS A 184 6.71 -8.38 18.80
C LYS A 184 5.46 -8.52 19.69
N GLY A 185 5.04 -9.75 19.92
CA GLY A 185 3.83 -10.05 20.71
C GLY A 185 2.67 -10.60 19.87
N VAL A 186 2.82 -10.66 18.55
CA VAL A 186 1.87 -11.35 17.67
C VAL A 186 1.80 -12.84 17.99
N THR A 187 0.66 -13.47 17.69
CA THR A 187 0.36 -14.88 18.01
C THR A 187 1.24 -15.84 17.24
N GLY A 188 1.49 -15.57 15.97
CA GLY A 188 2.38 -16.33 15.11
C GLY A 188 3.86 -15.99 15.33
N ARG A 189 4.52 -16.56 16.33
CA ARG A 189 5.93 -16.26 16.69
C ARG A 189 6.99 -16.58 15.63
N LYS A 190 6.60 -17.03 14.44
CA LYS A 190 7.50 -17.37 13.33
C LYS A 190 7.89 -16.13 12.53
N ILE A 191 9.11 -16.15 12.00
CA ILE A 191 9.59 -15.14 11.04
C ILE A 191 9.23 -15.61 9.63
N SER A 192 8.56 -14.77 8.88
CA SER A 192 8.23 -15.01 7.47
C SER A 192 9.52 -15.11 6.64
N ALA A 193 9.63 -16.16 5.86
CA ALA A 193 10.73 -16.33 4.92
C ALA A 193 10.65 -15.34 3.74
N GLN A 194 9.45 -14.80 3.48
CA GLN A 194 9.19 -13.83 2.43
C GLN A 194 9.65 -12.43 2.85
N THR A 195 9.20 -11.93 4.00
CA THR A 195 9.44 -10.56 4.46
C THR A 195 10.59 -10.42 5.45
N GLY A 196 10.86 -11.45 6.25
CA GLY A 196 11.82 -11.42 7.35
C GLY A 196 11.29 -10.78 8.62
N GLN A 197 10.01 -10.50 8.69
CA GLN A 197 9.28 -10.02 9.85
C GLN A 197 8.45 -11.14 10.50
N TYR A 198 7.84 -10.91 11.65
CA TYR A 198 6.86 -11.85 12.20
C TYR A 198 5.63 -11.97 11.27
N TYR A 199 4.87 -13.05 11.41
CA TYR A 199 3.53 -13.12 10.86
C TYR A 199 2.67 -12.04 11.47
N THR A 200 1.69 -11.57 10.72
CA THR A 200 0.88 -10.41 11.11
C THR A 200 -0.36 -10.82 11.88
N ASP A 201 -0.73 -9.98 12.85
CA ASP A 201 -1.98 -10.04 13.59
C ASP A 201 -2.76 -8.73 13.42
N ILE A 202 -4.05 -8.75 13.74
CA ILE A 202 -4.90 -7.58 13.86
C ILE A 202 -4.85 -7.08 15.31
N TRP A 203 -4.43 -5.83 15.49
CA TRP A 203 -4.38 -5.16 16.79
C TRP A 203 -5.31 -3.96 16.80
N VAL A 204 -5.57 -3.42 18.00
CA VAL A 204 -6.51 -2.33 18.22
C VAL A 204 -5.88 -1.19 19.03
N THR A 205 -6.32 0.02 18.73
CA THR A 205 -6.05 1.23 19.50
C THR A 205 -7.31 2.09 19.56
N GLU A 206 -7.46 2.84 20.65
CA GLU A 206 -8.60 3.73 20.86
C GLU A 206 -8.15 5.17 21.12
N LEU A 207 -9.03 6.10 20.79
CA LEU A 207 -8.84 7.49 21.15
C LEU A 207 -9.17 7.72 22.63
N GLU A 208 -8.21 8.23 23.40
CA GLU A 208 -8.40 8.47 24.84
C GLU A 208 -9.60 9.37 25.12
N LYS A 209 -10.45 8.96 26.06
CA LYS A 209 -11.54 9.82 26.56
C LYS A 209 -10.97 10.96 27.40
N ILE A 210 -11.05 12.19 26.89
CA ILE A 210 -10.55 13.36 27.62
C ILE A 210 -11.54 13.78 28.69
N LYS A 211 -11.07 13.86 29.94
CA LYS A 211 -11.79 14.60 30.99
C LYS A 211 -11.62 16.10 30.73
N LYS A 212 -12.71 16.79 30.37
CA LYS A 212 -12.69 18.25 30.19
C LYS A 212 -12.16 18.94 31.44
N LYS A 213 -11.07 19.70 31.30
CA LYS A 213 -10.59 20.54 32.41
C LYS A 213 -11.59 21.67 32.65
N LYS A 214 -12.03 21.87 33.91
CA LYS A 214 -12.83 23.03 34.28
C LYS A 214 -11.93 24.28 34.22
N GLY A 215 -12.28 25.27 33.39
CA GLY A 215 -11.58 26.55 33.24
C GLY A 215 -11.35 26.97 31.77
N LYS A 216 -10.92 28.23 31.59
CA LYS A 216 -10.67 28.85 30.26
C LYS A 216 -9.36 28.37 29.60
N GLY A 217 -8.69 27.36 30.09
CA GLY A 217 -7.44 26.84 29.55
C GLY A 217 -7.65 25.98 28.28
N LYS A 218 -6.59 25.86 27.47
CA LYS A 218 -6.57 25.01 26.26
C LYS A 218 -6.86 23.56 26.66
N GLN A 219 -7.92 22.96 26.08
CA GLN A 219 -8.26 21.57 26.35
C GLN A 219 -7.17 20.65 25.76
N PRO A 220 -6.81 19.54 26.44
CA PRO A 220 -5.89 18.58 25.89
C PRO A 220 -6.50 17.97 24.61
N LYS A 221 -5.67 17.69 23.60
CA LYS A 221 -6.10 16.95 22.40
C LYS A 221 -6.15 15.46 22.74
N PRO A 222 -7.18 14.72 22.27
CA PRO A 222 -7.20 13.26 22.41
C PRO A 222 -5.97 12.62 21.77
N LYS A 223 -5.50 11.55 22.38
CA LYS A 223 -4.39 10.74 21.84
C LYS A 223 -4.87 9.31 21.64
N TRP A 224 -4.30 8.65 20.67
CA TRP A 224 -4.48 7.21 20.50
C TRP A 224 -3.71 6.46 21.59
N THR A 225 -4.36 5.45 22.19
CA THR A 225 -3.74 4.58 23.21
C THR A 225 -2.61 3.76 22.58
N GLU A 226 -1.74 3.20 23.43
CA GLU A 226 -0.80 2.19 22.95
C GLU A 226 -1.59 0.98 22.44
N PRO A 227 -1.26 0.46 21.23
CA PRO A 227 -1.99 -0.65 20.64
C PRO A 227 -1.82 -1.95 21.44
N ILE A 228 -2.91 -2.73 21.53
CA ILE A 228 -2.95 -4.06 22.14
C ILE A 228 -3.59 -5.08 21.20
N SER A 229 -3.40 -6.37 21.47
CA SER A 229 -4.00 -7.45 20.66
C SER A 229 -5.53 -7.49 20.85
N LEU A 230 -6.25 -8.08 19.88
CA LEU A 230 -7.71 -8.22 19.99
C LEU A 230 -8.12 -9.05 21.19
N GLY A 231 -7.40 -10.13 21.51
CA GLY A 231 -7.69 -10.97 22.67
C GLY A 231 -7.52 -10.21 23.99
N GLU A 232 -6.46 -9.41 24.14
CA GLU A 232 -6.25 -8.55 25.31
C GLU A 232 -7.32 -7.46 25.42
N PHE A 233 -7.69 -6.85 24.29
CA PHE A 233 -8.68 -5.77 24.26
C PHE A 233 -10.08 -6.22 24.67
N PHE A 234 -10.51 -7.38 24.23
CA PHE A 234 -11.85 -7.89 24.48
C PHE A 234 -11.93 -8.83 25.70
N ASP A 235 -10.80 -9.15 26.33
CA ASP A 235 -10.69 -10.04 27.52
C ASP A 235 -11.30 -11.44 27.27
N PHE A 236 -11.04 -12.01 26.08
CA PHE A 236 -11.48 -13.38 25.73
C PHE A 236 -10.48 -14.06 24.76
N ASP A 237 -10.72 -15.35 24.47
CA ASP A 237 -9.92 -16.10 23.51
C ASP A 237 -9.95 -15.41 22.14
N ASP A 238 -8.77 -15.11 21.61
CA ASP A 238 -8.64 -14.46 20.31
C ASP A 238 -8.92 -15.49 19.19
N LEU A 239 -10.14 -15.44 18.64
CA LEU A 239 -10.57 -16.30 17.55
C LEU A 239 -10.12 -15.76 16.18
N VAL A 240 -9.70 -14.49 16.13
CA VAL A 240 -9.31 -13.81 14.89
C VAL A 240 -7.82 -14.00 14.60
N ASN A 241 -6.95 -13.70 15.57
CA ASN A 241 -5.52 -13.88 15.39
C ASN A 241 -5.12 -15.32 15.67
N THR A 242 -4.35 -15.90 14.78
CA THR A 242 -3.90 -17.29 14.87
C THR A 242 -2.37 -17.38 14.70
N LYS A 243 -1.84 -18.56 14.55
CA LYS A 243 -0.43 -18.79 14.21
C LYS A 243 -0.07 -18.46 12.75
N TYR A 244 -1.01 -17.97 11.96
CA TYR A 244 -0.86 -17.62 10.55
C TYR A 244 -0.80 -16.09 10.36
N ASP A 245 -0.78 -15.62 9.12
CA ASP A 245 -0.88 -14.19 8.80
C ASP A 245 -2.34 -13.77 8.75
N GLU A 246 -2.75 -12.84 9.59
CA GLU A 246 -4.03 -12.16 9.55
C GLU A 246 -3.84 -10.66 9.32
N GLY A 247 -4.80 -10.04 8.60
CA GLY A 247 -4.73 -8.59 8.38
C GLY A 247 -5.67 -8.05 7.32
N ALA A 248 -5.40 -6.82 6.88
CA ALA A 248 -6.22 -6.11 5.90
C ALA A 248 -7.71 -6.12 6.27
N VAL A 249 -8.00 -5.62 7.45
CA VAL A 249 -9.34 -5.65 8.04
C VAL A 249 -10.25 -4.59 7.41
N SER A 250 -11.51 -4.97 7.17
CA SER A 250 -12.61 -4.09 6.79
C SER A 250 -13.82 -4.37 7.67
N LEU A 251 -14.45 -3.32 8.20
CA LEU A 251 -15.59 -3.47 9.11
C LEU A 251 -16.83 -2.78 8.54
N SER A 252 -18.02 -3.30 8.95
CA SER A 252 -19.28 -2.59 8.80
C SER A 252 -19.24 -1.26 9.55
N GLU A 253 -20.07 -0.30 9.16
CA GLU A 253 -20.16 1.01 9.84
C GLU A 253 -20.49 0.88 11.35
N ARG A 254 -21.21 -0.18 11.74
CA ARG A 254 -21.55 -0.47 13.14
C ARG A 254 -20.42 -1.13 13.91
N GLY A 255 -19.43 -1.68 13.21
CA GLY A 255 -18.34 -2.44 13.82
C GLY A 255 -18.78 -3.81 14.35
N ASP A 256 -19.85 -4.38 13.81
CA ASP A 256 -20.43 -5.66 14.20
C ASP A 256 -20.19 -6.79 13.18
N LEU A 257 -19.72 -6.46 11.99
CA LEU A 257 -19.30 -7.38 10.94
C LEU A 257 -17.89 -7.01 10.49
N MET A 258 -17.00 -7.99 10.47
CA MET A 258 -15.60 -7.82 10.09
C MET A 258 -15.23 -8.81 8.98
N TYR A 259 -14.56 -8.29 7.95
CA TYR A 259 -13.84 -9.06 6.94
C TYR A 259 -12.36 -8.86 7.12
N PHE A 260 -11.56 -9.90 6.96
CA PHE A 260 -10.10 -9.83 7.05
C PHE A 260 -9.44 -10.93 6.23
N ASN A 261 -8.18 -10.75 5.89
CA ASN A 261 -7.39 -11.76 5.21
C ASN A 261 -6.78 -12.74 6.20
N ARG A 262 -6.74 -14.02 5.81
CA ARG A 262 -5.96 -15.04 6.49
C ARG A 262 -5.21 -15.90 5.46
N ALA A 263 -3.89 -16.05 5.68
CA ALA A 263 -3.03 -16.90 4.88
C ALA A 263 -2.69 -18.17 5.68
N VAL A 264 -3.19 -19.32 5.27
CA VAL A 264 -3.06 -20.58 6.01
C VAL A 264 -1.95 -21.44 5.42
N MET A 265 -1.12 -22.05 6.26
CA MET A 265 -0.21 -23.12 5.88
C MET A 265 -0.74 -24.49 6.32
N LYS A 266 -1.06 -25.36 5.37
CA LYS A 266 -1.44 -26.75 5.64
C LYS A 266 -0.32 -27.70 5.17
N LYS A 267 0.11 -28.62 6.00
CA LYS A 267 1.15 -29.65 5.68
C LYS A 267 2.45 -29.04 5.08
N ASN A 268 2.86 -27.85 5.54
CA ASN A 268 3.99 -27.06 5.01
C ASN A 268 3.81 -26.53 3.57
N GLU A 269 2.61 -26.56 3.03
CA GLU A 269 2.24 -25.91 1.78
C GLU A 269 1.52 -24.59 2.09
N PHE A 270 1.91 -23.54 1.36
CA PHE A 270 1.25 -22.24 1.45
C PHE A 270 -0.06 -22.30 0.64
N HIS A 271 -1.17 -22.05 1.31
CA HIS A 271 -2.45 -21.85 0.63
C HIS A 271 -2.64 -20.36 0.32
N SER A 272 -3.20 -20.07 -0.82
CA SER A 272 -3.49 -18.69 -1.22
C SER A 272 -4.30 -17.98 -0.14
N PRO A 273 -3.94 -16.74 0.23
CA PRO A 273 -4.70 -15.96 1.21
C PRO A 273 -6.15 -15.79 0.79
N ARG A 274 -7.06 -15.92 1.76
CA ARG A 274 -8.51 -15.82 1.54
C ARG A 274 -9.10 -14.79 2.48
N ILE A 275 -10.30 -14.32 2.15
CA ILE A 275 -11.08 -13.45 3.03
C ILE A 275 -11.93 -14.31 3.96
N TYR A 276 -11.85 -13.99 5.24
CA TYR A 276 -12.69 -14.53 6.31
C TYR A 276 -13.63 -13.46 6.81
N SER A 277 -14.80 -13.86 7.28
CA SER A 277 -15.73 -12.97 7.96
C SER A 277 -16.06 -13.47 9.36
N THR A 278 -16.36 -12.54 10.26
CA THR A 278 -16.91 -12.82 11.57
C THR A 278 -17.87 -11.72 11.97
N ILE A 279 -18.86 -12.09 12.76
CA ILE A 279 -19.87 -11.17 13.31
C ILE A 279 -19.73 -11.07 14.81
N LYS A 280 -20.13 -9.94 15.37
CA LYS A 280 -20.14 -9.69 16.81
C LYS A 280 -21.53 -9.97 17.37
N LYS A 281 -21.65 -10.92 18.30
CA LYS A 281 -22.90 -11.25 19.01
C LYS A 281 -22.69 -11.06 20.50
N ALA A 282 -23.59 -10.34 21.18
CA ALA A 282 -23.50 -10.03 22.61
C ALA A 282 -22.15 -9.43 23.08
N GLY A 283 -21.47 -8.71 22.18
CA GLY A 283 -20.17 -8.09 22.48
C GLY A 283 -18.94 -8.92 22.08
N GLU A 284 -19.11 -10.18 21.69
CA GLU A 284 -18.02 -11.12 21.37
C GLU A 284 -18.00 -11.47 19.88
N TRP A 285 -16.80 -11.53 19.31
CA TRP A 285 -16.58 -12.00 17.94
C TRP A 285 -16.81 -13.51 17.86
N GLN A 286 -17.55 -13.94 16.87
CA GLN A 286 -17.79 -15.36 16.61
C GLN A 286 -16.62 -15.99 15.85
N THR A 287 -16.57 -17.33 15.78
CA THR A 287 -15.55 -18.05 15.00
C THR A 287 -15.57 -17.58 13.56
N PRO A 288 -14.43 -17.10 13.01
CA PRO A 288 -14.37 -16.64 11.63
C PRO A 288 -14.53 -17.78 10.62
N GLU A 289 -15.30 -17.52 9.56
CA GLU A 289 -15.50 -18.43 8.45
C GLU A 289 -14.95 -17.83 7.15
N GLU A 290 -14.40 -18.68 6.27
CA GLU A 290 -13.99 -18.27 4.93
C GLU A 290 -15.24 -17.95 4.10
N ILE A 291 -15.27 -16.76 3.45
CA ILE A 291 -16.40 -16.40 2.59
C ILE A 291 -16.31 -17.07 1.22
N SER A 292 -17.44 -17.48 0.68
CA SER A 292 -17.52 -18.03 -0.67
C SER A 292 -17.72 -16.89 -1.69
N LEU A 293 -16.79 -16.74 -2.62
CA LEU A 293 -16.81 -15.72 -3.68
C LEU A 293 -16.72 -16.34 -5.08
N SER A 294 -16.99 -17.61 -5.26
CA SER A 294 -16.86 -18.33 -6.56
C SER A 294 -15.48 -18.17 -7.21
N VAL A 295 -14.42 -18.09 -6.40
CA VAL A 295 -13.03 -17.97 -6.86
C VAL A 295 -12.28 -19.25 -6.52
N ASP A 296 -11.62 -19.87 -7.51
CA ASP A 296 -10.80 -21.06 -7.31
C ASP A 296 -9.75 -20.85 -6.21
N SER A 297 -9.54 -21.88 -5.40
CA SER A 297 -8.64 -21.85 -4.22
C SER A 297 -7.16 -21.62 -4.56
N ASN A 298 -6.77 -21.77 -5.82
CA ASN A 298 -5.41 -21.50 -6.29
C ASN A 298 -5.12 -20.00 -6.43
N TYR A 299 -6.15 -19.14 -6.46
CA TYR A 299 -6.00 -17.69 -6.59
C TYR A 299 -6.14 -16.99 -5.25
N MET A 300 -5.43 -15.89 -5.09
CA MET A 300 -5.52 -15.04 -3.90
C MET A 300 -6.82 -14.23 -3.93
N VAL A 301 -7.43 -14.06 -2.75
CA VAL A 301 -8.56 -13.16 -2.53
C VAL A 301 -8.28 -12.35 -1.29
N ILE A 302 -7.93 -11.08 -1.48
CA ILE A 302 -7.37 -10.22 -0.43
C ILE A 302 -7.92 -8.79 -0.47
N TYR A 303 -7.64 -7.99 0.55
CA TYR A 303 -7.94 -6.56 0.65
C TYR A 303 -9.41 -6.22 0.44
N SER A 304 -10.27 -6.77 1.28
CA SER A 304 -11.71 -6.50 1.19
C SER A 304 -12.09 -5.09 1.64
N SER A 305 -13.11 -4.53 0.98
CA SER A 305 -13.80 -3.30 1.40
C SER A 305 -15.31 -3.44 1.19
N LEU A 306 -16.06 -3.35 2.27
CA LEU A 306 -17.52 -3.42 2.23
C LEU A 306 -18.10 -2.06 1.84
N SER A 307 -19.08 -2.03 0.94
CA SER A 307 -19.83 -0.80 0.68
C SER A 307 -20.62 -0.36 1.93
N PRO A 308 -20.87 0.95 2.12
CA PRO A 308 -21.58 1.47 3.29
C PRO A 308 -22.97 0.86 3.49
N ASP A 309 -23.68 0.51 2.42
CA ASP A 309 -24.98 -0.15 2.42
C ASP A 309 -24.89 -1.68 2.57
N GLN A 310 -23.67 -2.23 2.64
CA GLN A 310 -23.35 -3.65 2.78
C GLN A 310 -23.88 -4.54 1.63
N THR A 311 -24.13 -3.96 0.47
CA THR A 311 -24.63 -4.69 -0.71
C THR A 311 -23.52 -5.09 -1.67
N LYS A 312 -22.31 -4.54 -1.53
CA LYS A 312 -21.14 -4.81 -2.39
C LYS A 312 -19.89 -5.06 -1.57
N LEU A 313 -19.15 -6.08 -1.97
CA LEU A 313 -17.80 -6.36 -1.45
C LEU A 313 -16.80 -6.15 -2.56
N TYR A 314 -15.94 -5.14 -2.40
CA TYR A 314 -14.77 -4.93 -3.26
C TYR A 314 -13.61 -5.74 -2.71
N PHE A 315 -12.83 -6.36 -3.56
CA PHE A 315 -11.67 -7.15 -3.16
C PHE A 315 -10.65 -7.24 -4.28
N VAL A 316 -9.49 -7.78 -3.98
CA VAL A 316 -8.37 -7.93 -4.92
C VAL A 316 -8.12 -9.40 -5.18
N SER A 317 -7.90 -9.77 -6.44
CA SER A 317 -7.56 -11.14 -6.84
C SER A 317 -6.67 -11.17 -8.07
N ASP A 318 -5.83 -12.22 -8.16
CA ASP A 318 -5.03 -12.60 -9.32
C ASP A 318 -5.73 -13.65 -10.20
N MET A 319 -7.05 -13.81 -10.04
CA MET A 319 -7.84 -14.77 -10.81
C MET A 319 -7.89 -14.42 -12.31
N PRO A 320 -8.10 -15.42 -13.20
CA PRO A 320 -8.19 -15.17 -14.64
C PRO A 320 -9.34 -14.23 -15.02
N GLY A 321 -9.13 -13.47 -16.10
CA GLY A 321 -10.12 -12.51 -16.61
C GLY A 321 -9.84 -11.08 -16.16
N GLY A 322 -8.78 -10.85 -15.39
CA GLY A 322 -8.27 -9.52 -15.06
C GLY A 322 -7.40 -8.91 -16.15
N TYR A 323 -6.96 -7.69 -15.92
CA TYR A 323 -6.07 -6.91 -16.81
C TYR A 323 -4.61 -7.08 -16.41
N GLY A 324 -4.32 -7.13 -15.09
CA GLY A 324 -2.98 -7.16 -14.54
C GLY A 324 -2.64 -8.38 -13.70
N ASN A 325 -1.72 -8.18 -12.75
CA ASN A 325 -1.33 -9.22 -11.81
C ASN A 325 -2.32 -9.34 -10.64
N PHE A 326 -2.76 -8.20 -10.14
CA PHE A 326 -3.78 -8.08 -9.11
C PHE A 326 -4.77 -7.00 -9.52
N ASP A 327 -6.00 -7.38 -9.68
CA ASP A 327 -7.09 -6.51 -10.08
C ASP A 327 -8.09 -6.32 -8.94
N ILE A 328 -8.79 -5.20 -8.96
CA ILE A 328 -9.95 -4.97 -8.09
C ILE A 328 -11.20 -5.57 -8.75
N TRP A 329 -11.92 -6.35 -7.95
CA TRP A 329 -13.16 -7.01 -8.29
C TRP A 329 -14.26 -6.57 -7.34
N VAL A 330 -15.50 -6.72 -7.75
CA VAL A 330 -16.68 -6.49 -6.91
C VAL A 330 -17.63 -7.67 -6.98
N SER A 331 -18.17 -8.09 -5.82
CA SER A 331 -19.26 -9.03 -5.73
C SER A 331 -20.47 -8.34 -5.10
N ASN A 332 -21.66 -8.65 -5.60
CA ASN A 332 -22.93 -8.15 -5.08
C ASN A 332 -23.54 -9.18 -4.12
N TYR A 333 -24.03 -8.71 -2.98
CA TYR A 333 -24.71 -9.56 -2.01
C TYR A 333 -26.16 -9.81 -2.41
N ASP A 334 -26.53 -11.06 -2.56
CA ASP A 334 -27.93 -11.45 -2.78
C ASP A 334 -28.60 -11.79 -1.44
N LYS A 335 -29.50 -10.93 -1.00
CA LYS A 335 -30.25 -11.10 0.25
C LYS A 335 -31.19 -12.31 0.26
N LYS A 336 -31.56 -12.83 -0.92
CA LYS A 336 -32.49 -13.99 -1.01
C LYS A 336 -31.77 -15.30 -0.76
N SER A 337 -30.58 -15.44 -1.33
CA SER A 337 -29.75 -16.62 -1.17
C SER A 337 -28.79 -16.51 0.02
N ASP A 338 -28.71 -15.34 0.68
CA ASP A 338 -27.75 -15.03 1.76
C ASP A 338 -26.30 -15.31 1.35
N ALA A 339 -25.93 -14.88 0.13
CA ALA A 339 -24.64 -15.21 -0.48
C ALA A 339 -24.10 -14.06 -1.34
N TRP A 340 -22.78 -14.08 -1.51
CA TRP A 340 -22.09 -13.23 -2.48
C TRP A 340 -22.24 -13.82 -3.89
N GLY A 341 -22.59 -12.98 -4.85
CA GLY A 341 -22.66 -13.35 -6.27
C GLY A 341 -21.29 -13.49 -6.93
N ASP A 342 -21.29 -13.86 -8.21
CA ASP A 342 -20.05 -14.00 -8.97
C ASP A 342 -19.27 -12.68 -9.07
N PRO A 343 -17.93 -12.73 -8.98
CA PRO A 343 -17.07 -11.56 -9.09
C PRO A 343 -17.16 -10.88 -10.45
N ILE A 344 -17.22 -9.56 -10.44
CA ILE A 344 -17.19 -8.69 -11.62
C ILE A 344 -15.91 -7.86 -11.57
N ASN A 345 -15.08 -7.92 -12.62
CA ASN A 345 -13.89 -7.07 -12.73
C ASN A 345 -14.28 -5.59 -12.86
N MET A 346 -13.57 -4.70 -12.16
CA MET A 346 -13.89 -3.27 -12.16
C MET A 346 -13.57 -2.55 -13.48
N GLY A 347 -13.01 -3.25 -14.44
CA GLY A 347 -12.73 -2.73 -15.79
C GLY A 347 -11.46 -1.91 -15.92
N PRO A 348 -11.10 -1.52 -17.17
CA PRO A 348 -9.80 -0.92 -17.50
C PRO A 348 -9.65 0.53 -17.05
N GLU A 349 -10.72 1.20 -16.61
CA GLU A 349 -10.62 2.53 -16.00
C GLU A 349 -10.00 2.45 -14.59
N VAL A 350 -10.24 1.35 -13.87
CA VAL A 350 -9.72 1.12 -12.52
C VAL A 350 -8.48 0.25 -12.56
N ASN A 351 -8.55 -0.88 -13.28
CA ASN A 351 -7.49 -1.88 -13.33
C ASN A 351 -6.55 -1.65 -14.52
N THR A 352 -5.25 -1.84 -14.29
CA THR A 352 -4.19 -1.72 -15.28
C THR A 352 -3.55 -3.09 -15.57
N ASP A 353 -2.51 -3.14 -16.40
CA ASP A 353 -1.69 -4.33 -16.61
C ASP A 353 -0.72 -4.63 -15.43
N ALA A 354 -0.73 -3.80 -14.38
CA ALA A 354 0.13 -3.92 -13.22
C ALA A 354 -0.63 -4.48 -11.99
N MET A 355 -0.71 -3.73 -10.92
CA MET A 355 -1.39 -4.17 -9.68
C MET A 355 -2.22 -3.04 -9.10
N GLU A 356 -3.47 -3.34 -8.80
CA GLU A 356 -4.38 -2.51 -8.01
C GLU A 356 -4.70 -3.23 -6.71
N ILE A 357 -4.50 -2.52 -5.58
CA ILE A 357 -4.66 -3.08 -4.23
C ILE A 357 -5.41 -2.15 -3.29
N SER A 358 -5.80 -2.68 -2.14
CA SER A 358 -6.35 -1.92 -1.01
C SER A 358 -7.53 -1.01 -1.39
N PRO A 359 -8.58 -1.54 -2.05
CA PRO A 359 -9.79 -0.77 -2.33
C PRO A 359 -10.42 -0.29 -1.02
N TYR A 360 -10.93 0.94 -1.03
CA TYR A 360 -11.73 1.51 0.05
C TYR A 360 -12.92 2.26 -0.54
N MET A 361 -14.12 1.78 -0.25
CA MET A 361 -15.36 2.43 -0.65
C MET A 361 -15.79 3.43 0.40
N HIS A 362 -15.68 4.71 0.07
CA HIS A 362 -16.10 5.79 0.94
C HIS A 362 -17.61 6.02 0.88
N LYS A 363 -18.17 6.65 1.93
CA LYS A 363 -19.63 6.87 2.09
C LYS A 363 -20.25 7.78 1.04
N ASP A 364 -19.47 8.60 0.34
CA ASP A 364 -19.93 9.45 -0.76
C ASP A 364 -19.96 8.74 -2.12
N GLY A 365 -19.63 7.45 -2.18
CA GLY A 365 -19.55 6.66 -3.40
C GLY A 365 -18.21 6.75 -4.13
N THR A 366 -17.19 7.40 -3.53
CA THR A 366 -15.84 7.43 -4.07
C THR A 366 -15.11 6.14 -3.74
N LEU A 367 -14.59 5.47 -4.75
CA LEU A 367 -13.64 4.36 -4.60
C LEU A 367 -12.24 4.93 -4.51
N PHE A 368 -11.54 4.65 -3.41
CA PHE A 368 -10.10 4.86 -3.27
C PHE A 368 -9.39 3.51 -3.41
N PHE A 369 -8.21 3.52 -3.99
CA PHE A 369 -7.37 2.32 -4.15
C PHE A 369 -5.91 2.72 -4.36
N ALA A 370 -5.01 1.76 -4.27
CA ALA A 370 -3.61 1.98 -4.60
C ALA A 370 -3.25 1.21 -5.87
N SER A 371 -2.44 1.81 -6.73
CA SER A 371 -1.96 1.23 -7.99
C SER A 371 -0.49 1.58 -8.22
N ASN A 372 0.22 0.66 -8.87
CA ASN A 372 1.56 0.92 -9.41
C ASN A 372 1.61 0.89 -10.95
N GLY A 373 0.44 0.82 -11.60
CA GLY A 373 0.28 0.89 -13.05
C GLY A 373 -0.19 2.25 -13.56
N HIS A 374 -1.08 2.94 -12.85
CA HIS A 374 -1.45 4.32 -13.18
C HIS A 374 -0.26 5.28 -12.98
N ILE A 375 -0.29 6.43 -13.68
CA ILE A 375 0.76 7.46 -13.54
C ILE A 375 0.83 7.95 -12.08
N GLY A 376 1.95 7.66 -11.43
CA GLY A 376 2.19 7.89 -10.01
C GLY A 376 3.56 8.48 -9.72
N MET A 377 3.83 8.70 -8.42
CA MET A 377 5.07 9.32 -7.94
C MET A 377 6.19 8.31 -7.68
N GLY A 378 5.83 7.03 -7.44
CA GLY A 378 6.83 6.06 -7.02
C GLY A 378 6.41 4.61 -7.13
N GLY A 379 6.25 3.96 -5.99
CA GLY A 379 5.77 2.59 -5.88
C GLY A 379 4.27 2.48 -6.07
N PHE A 380 3.54 2.03 -5.05
CA PHE A 380 2.10 2.18 -5.02
C PHE A 380 1.72 3.61 -4.69
N ASP A 381 0.81 4.17 -5.45
CA ASP A 381 0.22 5.48 -5.23
C ASP A 381 -1.30 5.34 -5.02
N ILE A 382 -1.88 6.20 -4.20
CA ILE A 382 -3.31 6.23 -3.91
C ILE A 382 -4.03 7.05 -4.99
N PHE A 383 -5.08 6.43 -5.53
CA PHE A 383 -5.98 7.01 -6.52
C PHE A 383 -7.41 7.04 -6.02
N ARG A 384 -8.24 7.81 -6.70
CA ARG A 384 -9.68 7.81 -6.48
C ARG A 384 -10.46 7.82 -7.79
N SER A 385 -11.63 7.19 -7.78
CA SER A 385 -12.61 7.28 -8.84
C SER A 385 -14.01 7.45 -8.25
N VAL A 386 -14.82 8.30 -8.85
CA VAL A 386 -16.20 8.59 -8.40
C VAL A 386 -17.17 7.84 -9.30
N MET A 387 -18.15 7.18 -8.69
CA MET A 387 -19.21 6.53 -9.44
C MET A 387 -20.07 7.57 -10.15
N ARG A 388 -20.29 7.40 -11.44
CA ARG A 388 -21.16 8.24 -12.27
C ARG A 388 -22.62 7.80 -12.14
N SER A 389 -23.52 8.66 -12.64
CA SER A 389 -24.97 8.37 -12.64
C SER A 389 -25.36 7.11 -13.43
N ASP A 390 -24.51 6.67 -14.37
CA ASP A 390 -24.70 5.43 -15.13
C ASP A 390 -24.24 4.16 -14.37
N GLY A 391 -23.76 4.31 -13.13
CA GLY A 391 -23.25 3.22 -12.30
C GLY A 391 -21.81 2.78 -12.62
N GLN A 392 -21.16 3.40 -13.60
CA GLN A 392 -19.75 3.16 -13.92
C GLN A 392 -18.83 4.12 -13.16
N TYR A 393 -17.59 3.70 -12.94
CA TYR A 393 -16.58 4.57 -12.36
C TYR A 393 -16.03 5.55 -13.41
N GLY A 394 -15.85 6.80 -12.97
CA GLY A 394 -15.30 7.86 -13.81
C GLY A 394 -13.76 7.78 -13.89
N LYS A 395 -13.18 8.78 -14.56
CA LYS A 395 -11.72 8.88 -14.71
C LYS A 395 -11.01 8.81 -13.36
N VAL A 396 -10.01 7.94 -13.27
CA VAL A 396 -9.14 7.78 -12.11
C VAL A 396 -8.26 9.01 -11.93
N LYS A 397 -8.13 9.49 -10.69
CA LYS A 397 -7.34 10.67 -10.32
C LYS A 397 -6.34 10.31 -9.22
N ASN A 398 -5.06 10.61 -9.46
CA ASN A 398 -4.01 10.50 -8.45
C ASN A 398 -4.27 11.50 -7.31
N MET A 399 -4.10 11.08 -6.05
CA MET A 399 -4.28 11.94 -4.87
C MET A 399 -3.13 12.93 -4.67
N LYS A 400 -2.04 12.81 -5.40
CA LYS A 400 -0.86 13.67 -5.44
C LYS A 400 -0.15 13.82 -4.08
N TYR A 401 0.95 14.56 -4.07
CA TYR A 401 1.67 14.90 -2.86
C TYR A 401 0.86 15.89 -1.97
N PRO A 402 0.86 15.71 -0.63
CA PRO A 402 1.63 14.78 0.16
C PRO A 402 0.92 13.45 0.52
N ILE A 403 -0.30 13.20 0.05
CA ILE A 403 -0.95 11.89 0.24
C ILE A 403 -0.05 10.82 -0.35
N ASN A 404 0.29 10.95 -1.63
CA ASN A 404 1.28 10.13 -2.27
C ASN A 404 2.69 10.71 -2.09
N SER A 405 3.66 9.81 -2.00
CA SER A 405 5.08 10.09 -1.95
C SER A 405 5.80 9.29 -3.04
N SER A 406 7.11 9.34 -3.09
CA SER A 406 7.87 8.48 -4.00
C SER A 406 7.93 7.00 -3.55
N TYR A 407 7.46 6.68 -2.37
CA TYR A 407 7.44 5.33 -1.79
C TYR A 407 6.11 4.63 -2.08
N ASP A 408 5.84 3.51 -1.37
CA ASP A 408 4.53 2.87 -1.44
C ASP A 408 3.56 3.59 -0.50
N ASP A 409 2.43 4.03 -1.03
CA ASP A 409 1.34 4.66 -0.32
C ASP A 409 0.03 3.92 -0.64
N PHE A 410 -0.64 3.34 0.36
CA PHE A 410 -1.81 2.50 0.18
C PHE A 410 -2.71 2.46 1.41
N GLY A 411 -3.84 1.76 1.34
CA GLY A 411 -4.71 1.51 2.48
C GLY A 411 -5.27 2.78 3.11
N ILE A 412 -5.67 3.77 2.30
CA ILE A 412 -6.28 5.02 2.78
C ILE A 412 -7.69 4.77 3.27
N ILE A 413 -8.04 5.39 4.38
CA ILE A 413 -9.40 5.47 4.93
C ILE A 413 -9.68 6.89 5.41
N PHE A 414 -10.96 7.30 5.39
CA PHE A 414 -11.39 8.60 5.90
C PHE A 414 -12.46 8.47 6.99
N SER A 415 -12.40 9.37 7.98
CA SER A 415 -13.40 9.47 9.04
C SER A 415 -14.56 10.36 8.59
N GLY A 416 -15.80 9.96 8.92
CA GLY A 416 -16.98 10.77 8.64
C GLY A 416 -17.47 10.70 7.20
N LYS A 417 -18.15 11.74 6.76
CA LYS A 417 -18.71 11.88 5.41
C LYS A 417 -17.77 12.64 4.46
N ASP A 418 -16.81 13.37 5.02
CA ASP A 418 -15.89 14.23 4.29
C ASP A 418 -14.50 13.60 4.28
N VAL A 419 -13.78 13.75 3.17
CA VAL A 419 -12.40 13.27 3.01
C VAL A 419 -11.38 14.21 3.67
N MET A 420 -11.70 14.73 4.86
CA MET A 420 -10.88 15.73 5.55
C MET A 420 -9.84 15.11 6.49
N ASN A 421 -10.22 14.06 7.19
CA ASN A 421 -9.35 13.38 8.16
C ASN A 421 -9.37 11.89 7.91
N GLY A 422 -8.22 11.25 8.02
CA GLY A 422 -8.12 9.83 7.77
C GLY A 422 -6.76 9.25 8.12
N PHE A 423 -6.52 8.04 7.63
CA PHE A 423 -5.24 7.36 7.79
C PHE A 423 -4.83 6.73 6.47
N LEU A 424 -3.55 6.58 6.25
CA LEU A 424 -2.97 5.81 5.16
C LEU A 424 -1.79 4.98 5.68
N THR A 425 -1.38 4.02 4.90
CA THR A 425 -0.14 3.25 5.11
C THR A 425 0.92 3.72 4.15
N SER A 426 2.17 3.86 4.64
CA SER A 426 3.29 4.21 3.79
C SER A 426 4.63 3.73 4.35
N ASN A 427 5.54 3.34 3.46
CA ASN A 427 6.94 3.06 3.81
C ASN A 427 7.87 4.25 3.51
N ARG A 428 7.30 5.48 3.46
CA ARG A 428 8.02 6.72 3.21
C ARG A 428 9.11 7.00 4.24
N LYS A 429 10.10 7.78 3.82
CA LYS A 429 11.22 8.18 4.69
C LYS A 429 10.72 8.89 5.96
N GLY A 430 11.31 8.51 7.11
CA GLY A 430 10.99 9.10 8.41
C GLY A 430 9.99 8.30 9.25
N GLY A 431 9.59 7.13 8.76
CA GLY A 431 8.84 6.13 9.51
C GLY A 431 9.64 5.46 10.62
N ARG A 432 9.00 4.58 11.38
CA ARG A 432 9.61 3.76 12.45
C ARG A 432 9.93 2.34 11.99
N GLY A 433 9.01 1.76 11.20
CA GLY A 433 9.10 0.41 10.64
C GLY A 433 9.45 0.39 9.17
N GLY A 434 8.99 -0.64 8.49
CA GLY A 434 8.90 -0.67 7.02
C GLY A 434 7.65 0.08 6.60
N ASP A 435 6.49 -0.57 6.71
CA ASP A 435 5.19 0.10 6.54
C ASP A 435 4.77 0.73 7.88
N ASP A 436 4.35 1.98 7.85
CA ASP A 436 3.85 2.73 8.99
C ASP A 436 2.47 3.34 8.68
N ILE A 437 1.65 3.53 9.70
CA ILE A 437 0.38 4.25 9.61
C ILE A 437 0.62 5.74 9.77
N TYR A 438 0.03 6.53 8.88
CA TYR A 438 0.08 8.00 8.88
C TYR A 438 -1.31 8.58 8.99
N GLU A 439 -1.47 9.63 9.79
CA GLU A 439 -2.68 10.44 9.85
C GLU A 439 -2.70 11.42 8.68
N VAL A 440 -3.85 11.54 8.03
CA VAL A 440 -4.10 12.46 6.91
C VAL A 440 -5.07 13.55 7.39
N LYS A 441 -4.72 14.81 7.14
CA LYS A 441 -5.58 15.97 7.46
C LYS A 441 -5.64 16.93 6.29
N LEU A 442 -6.84 17.29 5.85
CA LEU A 442 -7.04 18.37 4.92
C LEU A 442 -7.00 19.70 5.69
N SER A 443 -6.07 20.58 5.33
CA SER A 443 -5.97 21.90 5.94
C SER A 443 -7.11 22.81 5.49
N ASP A 444 -7.60 23.64 6.41
CA ASP A 444 -8.60 24.67 6.09
C ASP A 444 -8.12 25.59 4.96
N LEU A 445 -9.06 26.09 4.18
CA LEU A 445 -8.76 27.15 3.22
C LEU A 445 -8.42 28.42 4.00
N LYS A 446 -7.21 28.92 3.76
CA LYS A 446 -6.82 30.24 4.25
C LYS A 446 -6.83 31.19 3.07
N PHE A 447 -7.68 32.19 3.13
CA PHE A 447 -7.67 33.29 2.17
C PHE A 447 -6.82 34.42 2.75
N ALA A 448 -5.91 34.95 1.95
CA ALA A 448 -5.18 36.18 2.25
C ALA A 448 -5.49 37.17 1.14
N MET A 449 -5.70 38.42 1.52
CA MET A 449 -5.82 39.52 0.59
C MET A 449 -4.70 40.50 0.91
N GLU A 450 -3.88 40.80 -0.07
CA GLU A 450 -2.85 41.84 0.02
C GLU A 450 -3.22 42.99 -0.92
N GLY A 451 -3.04 44.20 -0.46
CA GLY A 451 -3.29 45.40 -1.25
C GLY A 451 -2.70 46.65 -0.58
N VAL A 452 -2.55 47.68 -1.34
CA VAL A 452 -2.15 48.98 -0.83
C VAL A 452 -3.40 49.91 -0.94
N LEU A 453 -3.79 50.47 0.20
CA LEU A 453 -4.81 51.50 0.20
C LEU A 453 -4.17 52.81 -0.24
N VAL A 454 -4.69 53.42 -1.30
CA VAL A 454 -4.20 54.66 -1.83
C VAL A 454 -5.30 55.72 -1.78
N ASP A 455 -4.92 56.96 -1.62
CA ASP A 455 -5.79 58.13 -1.76
C ASP A 455 -6.24 58.26 -3.22
N ASP A 456 -7.53 58.44 -3.44
CA ASP A 456 -8.13 58.41 -4.79
C ASP A 456 -7.74 59.61 -5.64
N GLU A 457 -7.39 60.78 -5.01
CA GLU A 457 -7.02 62.01 -5.74
C GLU A 457 -5.50 62.02 -6.03
N THR A 458 -4.67 61.56 -5.07
CA THR A 458 -3.22 61.70 -5.15
C THR A 458 -2.51 60.41 -5.56
N GLY A 459 -3.17 59.27 -5.49
CA GLY A 459 -2.57 57.95 -5.75
C GLY A 459 -1.52 57.53 -4.71
N GLN A 460 -1.35 58.27 -3.61
CA GLN A 460 -0.34 58.00 -2.60
C GLN A 460 -0.86 57.02 -1.55
N PRO A 461 0.01 56.11 -1.01
CA PRO A 461 -0.37 55.20 0.06
C PRO A 461 -0.83 55.91 1.31
N ILE A 462 -2.00 55.54 1.84
CA ILE A 462 -2.56 56.09 3.07
C ILE A 462 -2.04 55.29 4.27
N GLN A 463 -1.46 55.98 5.26
CA GLN A 463 -0.93 55.36 6.48
C GLN A 463 -1.91 55.51 7.64
N GLY A 464 -1.94 54.53 8.54
CA GLY A 464 -2.69 54.61 9.81
C GLY A 464 -4.20 54.37 9.67
N VAL A 465 -4.67 53.80 8.55
CA VAL A 465 -6.08 53.49 8.34
C VAL A 465 -6.40 52.10 8.87
N SER A 466 -7.52 51.95 9.59
CA SER A 466 -8.05 50.64 9.98
C SER A 466 -8.98 50.14 8.87
N ILE A 467 -8.69 48.95 8.38
CA ILE A 467 -9.53 48.25 7.39
C ILE A 467 -10.28 47.14 8.12
N ASN A 468 -11.60 47.15 8.07
CA ASN A 468 -12.44 46.06 8.56
C ASN A 468 -12.87 45.22 7.36
N LEU A 469 -12.61 43.92 7.43
CA LEU A 469 -13.10 42.91 6.50
C LEU A 469 -14.27 42.19 7.15
N GLU A 470 -15.43 42.21 6.54
CA GLU A 470 -16.61 41.50 6.99
C GLU A 470 -16.97 40.42 5.99
N GLY A 471 -17.00 39.18 6.45
CA GLY A 471 -17.41 38.04 5.62
C GLY A 471 -18.92 38.05 5.38
N SER A 472 -19.36 37.43 4.29
CA SER A 472 -20.78 37.24 3.99
C SER A 472 -21.52 36.38 5.04
N ASP A 473 -20.80 35.73 5.94
CA ASP A 473 -21.27 34.96 7.08
C ASP A 473 -21.24 35.77 8.41
N GLY A 474 -20.90 37.04 8.36
CA GLY A 474 -20.79 37.92 9.52
C GLY A 474 -19.52 37.75 10.36
N ALA A 475 -18.54 37.00 9.89
CA ALA A 475 -17.23 36.92 10.52
C ALA A 475 -16.39 38.17 10.22
N SER A 476 -15.80 38.81 11.25
CA SER A 476 -14.94 39.99 11.15
C SER A 476 -13.55 39.73 11.72
#